data_9d2d31a1d9da21cebf7e0eefd606d06c
#
_entry.id   9d2d31a1d9da21cebf7e0eefd606d06c
#
_cell.length_a   1.000
_cell.length_b   1.000
_cell.length_c   1.000
_cell.angle_alpha   90.00
_cell.angle_beta   90.00
_cell.angle_gamma   90.00
#
_symmetry.space_group_name_H-M   'P 1'
#
loop_
_entity.id
_entity.type
_entity.pdbx_description
1 polymer ?
#
loop_
_entity_poly.entity_id
_entity_poly.type
_entity_poly.pdbx_seq_one_letter_code
_entity_poly.pdbx_strand_id
1 'polypeptide(L)' 'MNGVRALLHTIATSDGNAAVRRLAILCLKNGSPERNTIVLLEGLAADDEADAELRRAASGVAQQLKKRQPKR' A
#
# COMPACT_ATOMS: atom_id res chain seq x y z
N MET A 1 -0.69 -8.32 14.61
CA MET A 1 -1.17 -7.07 15.18
C MET A 1 -1.90 -6.24 14.17
N ASN A 2 -3.19 -6.11 14.38
CA ASN A 2 -4.01 -5.39 13.42
C ASN A 2 -3.83 -3.88 13.50
N GLY A 3 -3.48 -3.36 14.68
CA GLY A 3 -3.38 -1.93 14.87
C GLY A 3 -2.32 -1.27 14.02
N VAL A 4 -1.15 -1.90 13.89
CA VAL A 4 -0.06 -1.33 13.11
C VAL A 4 -0.43 -1.29 11.62
N ARG A 5 -1.00 -2.38 11.10
CA ARG A 5 -1.39 -2.43 9.70
C ARG A 5 -2.51 -1.42 9.41
N ALA A 6 -3.48 -1.31 10.31
CA ALA A 6 -4.56 -0.35 10.12
C ALA A 6 -4.03 1.07 10.14
N LEU A 7 -3.05 1.37 11.00
CA LEU A 7 -2.43 2.68 11.02
C LEU A 7 -1.71 2.99 9.73
N LEU A 8 -0.96 2.02 9.19
CA LEU A 8 -0.27 2.21 7.92
C LEU A 8 -1.25 2.44 6.78
N HIS A 9 -2.38 1.72 6.78
CA HIS A 9 -3.41 1.95 5.77
C HIS A 9 -3.94 3.38 5.84
N THR A 10 -4.20 3.87 7.04
CA THR A 10 -4.70 5.21 7.23
C THR A 10 -3.68 6.24 6.76
N ILE A 11 -2.43 6.07 7.13
CA ILE A 11 -1.37 7.01 6.72
C ILE A 11 -1.22 7.00 5.20
N ALA A 12 -1.23 5.80 4.60
CA ALA A 12 -1.04 5.68 3.15
C ALA A 12 -2.15 6.38 2.36
N THR A 13 -3.36 6.46 2.91
CA THR A 13 -4.50 7.01 2.18
C THR A 13 -4.86 8.42 2.58
N SER A 14 -4.55 8.85 3.81
CA SER A 14 -5.09 10.09 4.36
C SER A 14 -4.06 11.15 4.71
N ASP A 15 -2.80 10.79 4.87
CA ASP A 15 -1.81 11.77 5.25
C ASP A 15 -1.61 12.79 4.12
N GLY A 16 -1.52 14.07 4.48
CA GLY A 16 -1.35 15.13 3.50
C GLY A 16 0.04 15.19 2.88
N ASN A 17 1.02 14.50 3.47
CA ASN A 17 2.39 14.53 2.98
C ASN A 17 2.66 13.28 2.13
N ALA A 18 2.93 13.48 0.85
CA ALA A 18 3.13 12.37 -0.08
C ALA A 18 4.32 11.50 0.31
N ALA A 19 5.38 12.09 0.87
CA ALA A 19 6.55 11.32 1.29
C ALA A 19 6.19 10.37 2.45
N VAL A 20 5.37 10.83 3.39
CA VAL A 20 4.93 10.00 4.51
C VAL A 20 4.02 8.89 4.01
N ARG A 21 3.12 9.19 3.08
CA ARG A 21 2.25 8.18 2.48
C ARG A 21 3.07 7.11 1.77
N ARG A 22 4.08 7.53 1.03
CA ARG A 22 4.94 6.60 0.31
C ARG A 22 5.71 5.71 1.30
N LEU A 23 6.19 6.28 2.39
CA LEU A 23 6.90 5.50 3.40
C LEU A 23 5.98 4.45 4.02
N ALA A 24 4.73 4.80 4.30
CA ALA A 24 3.76 3.84 4.83
C ALA A 24 3.54 2.69 3.84
N ILE A 25 3.46 2.99 2.56
CA ILE A 25 3.31 1.96 1.53
C ILE A 25 4.52 1.02 1.54
N LEU A 26 5.72 1.57 1.64
CA LEU A 26 6.93 0.75 1.66
C LEU A 26 6.99 -0.12 2.92
N CYS A 27 6.47 0.38 4.04
CA CYS A 27 6.40 -0.43 5.25
C CYS A 27 5.44 -1.61 5.09
N LEU A 28 4.37 -1.42 4.34
CA LEU A 28 3.43 -2.51 4.08
C LEU A 28 4.04 -3.63 3.24
N LYS A 29 5.07 -3.31 2.47
CA LYS A 29 5.75 -4.30 1.65
C LYS A 29 6.28 -5.47 2.47
N ASN A 30 6.74 -5.21 3.69
CA ASN A 30 7.31 -6.24 4.55
C ASN A 30 6.27 -6.91 5.44
N GLY A 31 5.02 -6.50 5.34
CA GLY A 31 3.94 -7.09 6.12
C GLY A 31 3.35 -8.31 5.46
N SER A 32 2.27 -8.82 6.06
CA SER A 32 1.54 -9.95 5.50
C SER A 32 0.89 -9.57 4.17
N PRO A 33 0.89 -10.48 3.18
CA PRO A 33 0.27 -10.20 1.88
C PRO A 33 -1.25 -10.39 1.97
N GLU A 34 -1.91 -9.54 2.72
CA GLU A 34 -3.35 -9.64 2.94
C GLU A 34 -4.12 -9.00 1.80
N ARG A 35 -5.25 -9.59 1.49
CA ARG A 35 -6.07 -9.11 0.40
C ARG A 35 -6.48 -7.65 0.57
N ASN A 36 -6.85 -7.26 1.78
CA ASN A 36 -7.27 -5.89 2.04
C ASN A 36 -6.15 -4.90 1.74
N THR A 37 -4.93 -5.25 2.10
CA THR A 37 -3.77 -4.40 1.83
C THR A 37 -3.54 -4.29 0.33
N ILE A 38 -3.62 -5.41 -0.38
CA ILE A 38 -3.41 -5.42 -1.82
C ILE A 38 -4.48 -4.57 -2.53
N VAL A 39 -5.74 -4.73 -2.13
CA VAL A 39 -6.82 -3.95 -2.74
C VAL A 39 -6.62 -2.46 -2.50
N LEU A 40 -6.22 -2.08 -1.30
CA LEU A 40 -5.97 -0.68 -0.97
C LEU A 40 -4.85 -0.12 -1.85
N LEU A 41 -3.77 -0.87 -2.01
CA LEU A 41 -2.64 -0.42 -2.80
C LEU A 41 -2.99 -0.33 -4.27
N GLU A 42 -3.79 -1.27 -4.78
CA GLU A 42 -4.23 -1.21 -6.16
C GLU A 42 -5.13 -0.01 -6.40
N GLY A 43 -5.95 0.35 -5.42
CA GLY A 43 -6.76 1.55 -5.50
C GLY A 43 -5.90 2.80 -5.59
N LEU A 44 -4.85 2.88 -4.79
CA LEU A 44 -3.93 4.01 -4.85
C LEU A 44 -3.19 4.07 -6.19
N ALA A 45 -2.81 2.91 -6.72
CA ALA A 45 -2.10 2.86 -7.99
C ALA A 45 -2.99 3.33 -9.15
N ALA A 46 -4.29 3.19 -9.02
CA ALA A 46 -5.24 3.59 -10.04
C ALA A 46 -5.78 5.01 -9.86
N ASP A 47 -5.41 5.69 -8.77
CA ASP A 47 -5.93 7.01 -8.44
C ASP A 47 -5.19 8.07 -9.26
N ASP A 48 -5.88 8.66 -10.24
CA ASP A 48 -5.29 9.66 -11.11
C ASP A 48 -4.87 10.92 -10.37
N GLU A 49 -5.46 11.18 -9.22
CA GLU A 49 -5.14 12.38 -8.45
C GLU A 49 -3.97 12.18 -7.51
N ALA A 50 -3.52 10.95 -7.34
CA ALA A 50 -2.38 10.68 -6.50
C ALA A 50 -1.08 11.03 -7.23
N ASP A 51 -0.06 11.39 -6.44
CA ASP A 51 1.27 11.66 -6.98
C ASP A 51 1.79 10.46 -7.77
N ALA A 52 2.48 10.72 -8.88
CA ALA A 52 2.96 9.65 -9.76
C ALA A 52 3.90 8.70 -9.03
N GLU A 53 4.76 9.22 -8.17
CA GLU A 53 5.65 8.36 -7.40
C GLU A 53 4.89 7.51 -6.40
N LEU A 54 3.85 8.09 -5.80
CA LEU A 54 3.01 7.35 -4.88
C LEU A 54 2.30 6.20 -5.59
N ARG A 55 1.75 6.49 -6.77
CA ARG A 55 1.09 5.46 -7.58
C ARG A 55 2.05 4.35 -7.95
N ARG A 56 3.26 4.71 -8.31
CA ARG A 56 4.28 3.74 -8.71
C ARG A 56 4.67 2.87 -7.52
N ALA A 57 4.85 3.48 -6.36
CA ALA A 57 5.19 2.72 -5.16
C ALA A 57 4.06 1.76 -4.79
N ALA A 58 2.82 2.22 -4.84
CA ALA A 58 1.67 1.38 -4.52
C ALA A 58 1.57 0.19 -5.48
N SER A 59 1.75 0.44 -6.77
CA SER A 59 1.69 -0.61 -7.77
C SER A 59 2.78 -1.66 -7.54
N GLY A 60 4.01 -1.22 -7.29
CA GLY A 60 5.12 -2.12 -7.06
C GLY A 60 4.93 -3.00 -5.83
N VAL A 61 4.50 -2.39 -4.73
CA VAL A 61 4.29 -3.13 -3.50
C VAL A 61 3.13 -4.09 -3.65
N ALA A 62 2.04 -3.66 -4.30
CA ALA A 62 0.90 -4.55 -4.54
C ALA A 62 1.31 -5.79 -5.31
N GLN A 63 2.12 -5.62 -6.35
CA GLN A 63 2.58 -6.75 -7.14
C GLN A 63 3.45 -7.69 -6.32
N GLN A 64 4.32 -7.16 -5.47
CA GLN A 64 5.15 -8.00 -4.64
C GLN A 64 4.33 -8.79 -3.63
N LEU A 65 3.34 -8.15 -3.03
CA LEU A 65 2.46 -8.84 -2.09
C LEU A 65 1.66 -9.93 -2.79
N LYS A 66 1.20 -9.68 -4.02
CA LYS A 66 0.48 -10.70 -4.78
C LYS A 66 1.33 -11.94 -5.03
N LYS A 67 2.62 -11.74 -5.32
CA LYS A 67 3.52 -12.86 -5.55
C LYS A 67 3.71 -13.70 -4.29
N ARG A 68 3.61 -13.07 -3.13
CA ARG A 68 3.78 -13.77 -1.84
C ARG A 68 2.49 -14.39 -1.35
N GLN A 69 1.35 -14.03 -1.93
CA GLN A 69 0.07 -14.60 -1.54
C GLN A 69 0.02 -16.07 -1.89
N PRO A 70 -0.47 -16.93 -0.97
CA PRO A 70 -0.59 -18.36 -1.28
C PRO A 70 -1.57 -18.56 -2.43
N LYS A 71 -1.21 -19.45 -3.32
CA LYS A 71 -2.12 -19.84 -4.41
C LYS A 71 -3.09 -20.87 -3.93
N ARG A 72 -4.27 -20.86 -4.54
CA ARG A 72 -5.33 -21.81 -4.15
C ARG A 72 -5.62 -22.75 -5.26
#